data_4c98e646aa87bf0c44fa8971b0431713
#
_entry.id   4c98e646aa87bf0c44fa8971b0431713
#
_cell.length_a   1.000
_cell.length_b   1.000
_cell.length_c   1.000
_cell.angle_alpha   90.00
_cell.angle_beta   90.00
_cell.angle_gamma   90.00
#
_symmetry.space_group_name_H-M   'P 1'
#
loop_
_entity.id
_entity.type
_entity.pdbx_description
1 polymer ?
#
loop_
_entity_poly.entity_id
_entity_poly.type
_entity_poly.pdbx_seq_one_letter_code
_entity_poly.pdbx_strand_id
1 'polypeptide(L)'
;ILILKTNKIILNNIEKSITLFNQAKTLMPGGVNSPVRAFKNINGNPIFFKKAEGPYLYDADGNRYVDYIGSWGPMILGHSHPDIVNAIKKQAELGTSYGAPTSLESDVASLIIESVPSIEKIRMVNSGTEATMSAIRLARGFTNKNKIIKFDGCYHGHVDSLLIKAGSGVSTFGLPDSPGIPEDLAKHTITCPYNDIEAFIEIFNSVKDDLATVIVEPIAGNMGFVPGTKKFLQTIRTYTESNNSLLIFDEVMSGFRVSLGGAQEIYNIKPDLTALGKVIGGGLPVGAFGGKKEIMNYLAPEGPVYQAGTLSGNPLAMAAGATLLNLLIAQNPYKVLEEKAKLMLDEMKEI
;
A
#
# COMPACT_ATOMS: atom_id res chain seq x y z
N ILE A 1 11.39 3.30 21.45
CA ILE A 1 12.37 3.09 22.55
C ILE A 1 11.99 4.08 23.64
N LEU A 2 11.22 3.63 24.64
CA LEU A 2 10.97 4.42 25.86
C LEU A 2 12.25 4.39 26.70
N ILE A 3 12.93 5.52 26.80
CA ILE A 3 13.99 5.71 27.80
C ILE A 3 13.29 5.98 29.14
N LEU A 4 12.99 4.94 29.87
CA LEU A 4 12.62 5.08 31.26
C LEU A 4 13.87 5.46 32.07
N LYS A 5 13.74 6.42 33.00
CA LYS A 5 14.76 6.96 33.91
C LYS A 5 15.38 5.91 34.87
N THR A 6 15.69 4.72 34.38
CA THR A 6 16.52 3.75 35.11
C THR A 6 17.54 3.23 34.11
N ASN A 7 18.81 3.43 34.43
CA ASN A 7 20.01 3.03 33.65
C ASN A 7 20.17 1.51 33.45
N LYS A 8 19.10 0.77 33.18
CA LYS A 8 19.14 -0.62 32.75
C LYS A 8 18.30 -0.75 31.48
N ILE A 9 18.95 -0.76 30.34
CA ILE A 9 18.37 -1.32 29.12
C ILE A 9 18.14 -2.80 29.44
N ILE A 10 16.90 -3.19 29.72
CA ILE A 10 16.53 -4.60 29.82
C ILE A 10 16.55 -5.12 28.40
N LEU A 11 17.67 -5.69 27.98
CA LEU A 11 17.73 -6.45 26.74
C LEU A 11 16.88 -7.71 26.97
N ASN A 12 15.75 -7.81 26.28
CA ASN A 12 14.95 -9.02 26.28
C ASN A 12 15.81 -10.19 25.78
N ASN A 13 15.68 -11.36 26.42
CA ASN A 13 16.26 -12.58 25.89
C ASN A 13 15.58 -12.92 24.55
N ILE A 14 16.36 -13.08 23.46
CA ILE A 14 15.89 -13.39 22.10
C ILE A 14 16.64 -14.60 21.52
N GLU A 15 17.16 -15.51 22.34
CA GLU A 15 17.97 -16.65 21.89
C GLU A 15 17.24 -17.57 20.92
N LYS A 16 15.94 -17.82 21.15
CA LYS A 16 15.13 -18.61 20.21
C LYS A 16 14.96 -17.90 18.90
N SER A 17 14.72 -16.58 18.91
CA SER A 17 14.62 -15.77 17.69
C SER A 17 15.93 -15.82 16.89
N ILE A 18 17.09 -15.74 17.56
CA ILE A 18 18.41 -15.88 16.91
C ILE A 18 18.57 -17.27 16.28
N THR A 19 18.20 -18.32 17.00
CA THR A 19 18.27 -19.71 16.52
C THR A 19 17.38 -19.90 15.28
N LEU A 20 16.13 -19.44 15.35
CA LEU A 20 15.16 -19.49 14.22
C LEU A 20 15.64 -18.69 13.02
N PHE A 21 16.23 -17.52 13.25
CA PHE A 21 16.77 -16.72 12.17
C PHE A 21 17.97 -17.39 11.48
N ASN A 22 18.88 -18.01 12.26
CA ASN A 22 19.99 -18.78 11.69
C ASN A 22 19.50 -19.94 10.83
N GLN A 23 18.48 -20.68 11.29
CA GLN A 23 17.82 -21.71 10.51
C GLN A 23 17.17 -21.13 9.23
N ALA A 24 16.41 -20.03 9.35
CA ALA A 24 15.74 -19.41 8.23
C ALA A 24 16.71 -18.97 7.12
N LYS A 25 17.91 -18.48 7.48
CA LYS A 25 18.97 -18.12 6.52
C LYS A 25 19.48 -19.29 5.67
N THR A 26 19.35 -20.53 6.14
CA THR A 26 19.71 -21.72 5.33
C THR A 26 18.61 -22.11 4.33
N LEU A 27 17.39 -21.57 4.48
CA LEU A 27 16.21 -21.96 3.72
C LEU A 27 15.72 -20.86 2.77
N MET A 28 15.93 -19.61 3.13
CA MET A 28 15.39 -18.44 2.40
C MET A 28 16.48 -17.38 2.24
N PRO A 29 16.49 -16.62 1.13
CA PRO A 29 17.43 -15.51 0.94
C PRO A 29 17.33 -14.50 2.09
N GLY A 30 18.43 -14.34 2.83
CA GLY A 30 18.50 -13.48 4.02
C GLY A 30 17.60 -13.90 5.20
N GLY A 31 17.02 -15.12 5.16
CA GLY A 31 16.15 -15.67 6.21
C GLY A 31 14.74 -15.06 6.26
N VAL A 32 14.29 -14.37 5.21
CA VAL A 32 13.03 -13.61 5.20
C VAL A 32 12.35 -13.64 3.82
N ASN A 33 11.02 -13.44 3.82
CA ASN A 33 10.23 -13.28 2.60
C ASN A 33 10.00 -11.80 2.20
N SER A 34 10.57 -10.85 2.96
CA SER A 34 10.62 -9.44 2.60
C SER A 34 11.89 -8.82 3.19
N PRO A 35 12.72 -8.11 2.39
CA PRO A 35 14.07 -7.65 2.80
C PRO A 35 14.10 -6.81 4.09
N VAL A 36 13.09 -5.97 4.31
CA VAL A 36 12.99 -5.12 5.50
C VAL A 36 12.94 -5.91 6.81
N ARG A 37 12.46 -7.14 6.78
CA ARG A 37 12.34 -8.02 7.95
C ARG A 37 13.69 -8.59 8.42
N ALA A 38 14.74 -8.50 7.60
CA ALA A 38 16.07 -9.02 7.92
C ALA A 38 16.89 -8.13 8.86
N PHE A 39 16.40 -6.95 9.23
CA PHE A 39 17.08 -5.98 10.10
C PHE A 39 18.47 -5.54 9.60
N LYS A 40 18.71 -5.65 8.27
CA LYS A 40 20.03 -5.38 7.67
C LYS A 40 20.55 -3.96 7.97
N ASN A 41 19.64 -3.00 8.09
CA ASN A 41 19.97 -1.58 8.27
C ASN A 41 19.94 -1.13 9.74
N ILE A 42 19.69 -2.04 10.68
CA ILE A 42 19.67 -1.77 12.11
C ILE A 42 20.53 -2.81 12.85
N ASN A 43 21.13 -2.40 13.96
CA ASN A 43 21.89 -3.32 14.78
C ASN A 43 20.95 -4.25 15.56
N GLY A 44 21.07 -5.56 15.34
CA GLY A 44 20.26 -6.57 16.04
C GLY A 44 19.85 -7.74 15.16
N ASN A 45 19.15 -8.69 15.74
CA ASN A 45 18.57 -9.83 15.05
C ASN A 45 17.05 -9.66 14.93
N PRO A 46 16.44 -10.12 13.83
CA PRO A 46 14.99 -10.18 13.71
C PRO A 46 14.36 -10.97 14.85
N ILE A 47 13.23 -10.47 15.33
CA ILE A 47 12.42 -11.13 16.35
C ILE A 47 11.40 -12.03 15.67
N PHE A 48 11.28 -13.29 16.13
CA PHE A 48 10.33 -14.25 15.60
C PHE A 48 9.08 -14.28 16.48
N PHE A 49 7.97 -13.81 15.94
CA PHE A 49 6.69 -13.77 16.64
C PHE A 49 5.90 -15.06 16.45
N LYS A 50 5.22 -15.51 17.49
CA LYS A 50 4.36 -16.71 17.53
C LYS A 50 2.88 -16.39 17.73
N LYS A 51 2.56 -15.22 18.27
CA LYS A 51 1.20 -14.79 18.57
C LYS A 51 1.10 -13.27 18.49
N ALA A 52 -0.08 -12.79 18.08
CA ALA A 52 -0.45 -11.38 18.17
C ALA A 52 -1.90 -11.25 18.64
N GLU A 53 -2.22 -10.22 19.46
CA GLU A 53 -3.55 -10.00 20.00
C GLU A 53 -3.73 -8.54 20.40
N GLY A 54 -4.77 -7.90 19.89
CA GLY A 54 -4.98 -6.47 20.12
C GLY A 54 -3.74 -5.65 19.73
N PRO A 55 -3.21 -4.81 20.62
CA PRO A 55 -2.01 -4.01 20.34
C PRO A 55 -0.68 -4.74 20.61
N TYR A 56 -0.70 -6.03 20.87
CA TYR A 56 0.48 -6.75 21.34
C TYR A 56 0.97 -7.83 20.38
N LEU A 57 2.30 -7.94 20.29
CA LEU A 57 3.03 -9.04 19.67
C LEU A 57 3.73 -9.87 20.75
N TYR A 58 3.79 -11.18 20.57
CA TYR A 58 4.45 -12.13 21.48
C TYR A 58 5.47 -12.94 20.69
N ASP A 59 6.74 -12.89 21.07
CA ASP A 59 7.81 -13.59 20.39
C ASP A 59 7.95 -15.06 20.80
N ALA A 60 8.88 -15.75 20.13
CA ALA A 60 9.20 -17.14 20.39
C ALA A 60 9.85 -17.35 21.78
N ASP A 61 10.47 -16.31 22.32
CA ASP A 61 11.16 -16.30 23.61
C ASP A 61 10.21 -16.01 24.78
N GLY A 62 8.97 -15.56 24.51
CA GLY A 62 7.94 -15.28 25.51
C GLY A 62 7.83 -13.80 25.87
N ASN A 63 8.58 -12.92 25.22
CA ASN A 63 8.46 -11.49 25.44
C ASN A 63 7.20 -10.93 24.78
N ARG A 64 6.66 -9.85 25.38
CA ARG A 64 5.52 -9.09 24.86
C ARG A 64 5.98 -7.70 24.43
N TYR A 65 5.53 -7.27 23.25
CA TYR A 65 5.81 -5.96 22.66
C TYR A 65 4.52 -5.23 22.35
N VAL A 66 4.51 -3.91 22.51
CA VAL A 66 3.47 -3.06 21.94
C VAL A 66 3.78 -2.85 20.48
N ASP A 67 2.82 -3.15 19.59
CA ASP A 67 3.00 -3.03 18.16
C ASP A 67 2.65 -1.64 17.65
N TYR A 68 3.66 -0.82 17.39
CA TYR A 68 3.52 0.47 16.71
C TYR A 68 3.67 0.39 15.18
N ILE A 69 3.90 -0.80 14.64
CA ILE A 69 4.10 -1.01 13.20
C ILE A 69 2.80 -1.44 12.50
N GLY A 70 1.93 -2.16 13.22
CA GLY A 70 0.65 -2.62 12.70
C GLY A 70 0.76 -3.48 11.44
N SER A 71 1.75 -4.40 11.42
CA SER A 71 2.06 -5.26 10.27
C SER A 71 2.37 -4.49 8.98
N TRP A 72 2.97 -3.32 9.08
CA TRP A 72 3.25 -2.41 7.95
C TRP A 72 1.98 -1.86 7.27
N GLY A 73 0.90 -1.67 8.06
CA GLY A 73 -0.30 -0.99 7.63
C GLY A 73 -1.63 -1.75 7.72
N PRO A 74 -1.71 -3.10 7.57
CA PRO A 74 -2.99 -3.82 7.60
C PRO A 74 -3.77 -3.71 8.91
N MET A 75 -3.10 -3.66 10.06
CA MET A 75 -3.74 -3.77 11.37
C MET A 75 -4.26 -2.41 11.87
N ILE A 76 -5.48 -2.02 11.51
CA ILE A 76 -6.14 -0.81 12.00
C ILE A 76 -6.98 -1.08 13.26
N LEU A 77 -7.59 -2.26 13.37
CA LEU A 77 -8.37 -2.70 14.55
C LEU A 77 -7.56 -3.57 15.52
N GLY A 78 -6.24 -3.61 15.34
CA GLY A 78 -5.34 -4.49 16.10
C GLY A 78 -5.32 -5.92 15.57
N HIS A 79 -4.54 -6.76 16.26
CA HIS A 79 -4.35 -8.16 15.88
C HIS A 79 -5.48 -9.05 16.36
N SER A 80 -5.78 -10.09 15.57
CA SER A 80 -6.70 -11.17 15.93
C SER A 80 -8.09 -10.69 16.36
N HIS A 81 -8.64 -9.66 15.67
CA HIS A 81 -9.99 -9.17 15.98
C HIS A 81 -11.00 -10.33 15.91
N PRO A 82 -11.83 -10.54 16.95
CA PRO A 82 -12.68 -11.74 17.06
C PRO A 82 -13.59 -11.95 15.84
N ASP A 83 -14.24 -10.90 15.35
CA ASP A 83 -15.16 -11.00 14.22
C ASP A 83 -14.45 -11.39 12.93
N ILE A 84 -13.27 -10.84 12.68
CA ILE A 84 -12.45 -11.17 11.49
C ILE A 84 -12.00 -12.64 11.58
N VAL A 85 -11.50 -13.07 12.74
CA VAL A 85 -11.07 -14.46 12.96
C VAL A 85 -12.25 -15.42 12.77
N ASN A 86 -13.43 -15.08 13.28
CA ASN A 86 -14.64 -15.90 13.12
C ASN A 86 -15.12 -15.97 11.66
N ALA A 87 -15.04 -14.85 10.92
CA ALA A 87 -15.37 -14.85 9.49
C ALA A 87 -14.44 -15.75 8.69
N ILE A 88 -13.13 -15.68 8.95
CA ILE A 88 -12.13 -16.55 8.32
C ILE A 88 -12.41 -18.03 8.64
N LYS A 89 -12.68 -18.38 9.91
CA LYS A 89 -13.00 -19.77 10.31
C LYS A 89 -14.23 -20.30 9.57
N LYS A 90 -15.33 -19.54 9.58
CA LYS A 90 -16.56 -19.92 8.88
C LYS A 90 -16.33 -20.11 7.38
N GLN A 91 -15.61 -19.18 6.75
CA GLN A 91 -15.34 -19.29 5.31
C GLN A 91 -14.39 -20.46 5.00
N ALA A 92 -13.42 -20.76 5.86
CA ALA A 92 -12.53 -21.90 5.67
C ALA A 92 -13.27 -23.25 5.65
N GLU A 93 -14.36 -23.38 6.42
CA GLU A 93 -15.25 -24.57 6.42
C GLU A 93 -16.02 -24.71 5.10
N LEU A 94 -16.28 -23.60 4.38
CA LEU A 94 -16.98 -23.59 3.10
C LEU A 94 -16.03 -23.75 1.90
N GLY A 95 -14.73 -23.55 2.12
CA GLY A 95 -13.69 -23.63 1.11
C GLY A 95 -12.85 -22.37 1.02
N THR A 96 -11.60 -22.55 0.57
CA THR A 96 -10.58 -21.50 0.55
C THR A 96 -10.37 -20.88 -0.84
N SER A 97 -10.78 -21.60 -1.90
CA SER A 97 -10.65 -21.14 -3.30
C SER A 97 -11.55 -22.00 -4.20
N TYR A 98 -12.25 -21.38 -5.13
CA TYR A 98 -13.19 -22.09 -6.01
C TYR A 98 -12.80 -22.07 -7.49
N GLY A 99 -11.90 -21.16 -7.90
CA GLY A 99 -11.61 -20.92 -9.32
C GLY A 99 -12.84 -20.41 -10.10
N ALA A 100 -13.79 -19.80 -9.39
CA ALA A 100 -15.06 -19.28 -9.90
C ALA A 100 -15.49 -18.05 -9.06
N PRO A 101 -16.34 -17.15 -9.59
CA PRO A 101 -16.82 -15.98 -8.86
C PRO A 101 -17.61 -16.35 -7.59
N THR A 102 -17.55 -15.46 -6.60
CA THR A 102 -18.35 -15.57 -5.36
C THR A 102 -19.11 -14.27 -5.08
N SER A 103 -20.21 -14.34 -4.34
CA SER A 103 -20.94 -13.14 -3.90
C SER A 103 -20.10 -12.22 -3.02
N LEU A 104 -19.16 -12.78 -2.25
CA LEU A 104 -18.26 -12.02 -1.39
C LEU A 104 -17.39 -11.01 -2.17
N GLU A 105 -17.06 -11.32 -3.43
CA GLU A 105 -16.34 -10.36 -4.30
C GLU A 105 -17.18 -9.12 -4.58
N SER A 106 -18.48 -9.32 -4.86
CA SER A 106 -19.43 -8.23 -5.09
C SER A 106 -19.68 -7.43 -3.81
N ASP A 107 -19.76 -8.10 -2.66
CA ASP A 107 -19.96 -7.45 -1.36
C ASP A 107 -18.78 -6.51 -1.05
N VAL A 108 -17.55 -6.99 -1.18
CA VAL A 108 -16.34 -6.16 -0.96
C VAL A 108 -16.24 -5.03 -1.99
N ALA A 109 -16.56 -5.32 -3.25
CA ALA A 109 -16.56 -4.30 -4.30
C ALA A 109 -17.55 -3.17 -3.99
N SER A 110 -18.77 -3.50 -3.57
CA SER A 110 -19.79 -2.51 -3.18
C SER A 110 -19.33 -1.64 -2.01
N LEU A 111 -18.81 -2.27 -0.93
CA LEU A 111 -18.30 -1.54 0.24
C LEU A 111 -17.19 -0.55 -0.13
N ILE A 112 -16.29 -0.93 -1.04
CA ILE A 112 -15.21 -0.05 -1.49
C ILE A 112 -15.75 1.08 -2.37
N ILE A 113 -16.63 0.78 -3.33
CA ILE A 113 -17.22 1.78 -4.23
C ILE A 113 -18.04 2.81 -3.45
N GLU A 114 -18.80 2.39 -2.46
CA GLU A 114 -19.59 3.29 -1.60
C GLU A 114 -18.73 4.18 -0.71
N SER A 115 -17.53 3.71 -0.33
CA SER A 115 -16.64 4.42 0.59
C SER A 115 -15.64 5.35 -0.11
N VAL A 116 -15.10 4.96 -1.27
CA VAL A 116 -13.97 5.65 -1.91
C VAL A 116 -14.45 6.55 -3.06
N PRO A 117 -14.30 7.88 -2.97
CA PRO A 117 -14.99 8.84 -3.84
C PRO A 117 -14.70 8.77 -5.34
N SER A 118 -13.56 8.18 -5.75
CA SER A 118 -13.15 8.10 -7.15
C SER A 118 -13.46 6.76 -7.82
N ILE A 119 -13.91 5.75 -7.04
CA ILE A 119 -14.04 4.39 -7.56
C ILE A 119 -15.50 4.12 -7.97
N GLU A 120 -15.70 3.95 -9.28
CA GLU A 120 -16.98 3.54 -9.89
C GLU A 120 -17.00 2.06 -10.27
N LYS A 121 -15.81 1.50 -10.58
CA LYS A 121 -15.56 0.06 -10.79
C LYS A 121 -14.23 -0.34 -10.18
N ILE A 122 -14.12 -1.61 -9.76
CA ILE A 122 -12.93 -2.14 -9.09
C ILE A 122 -12.58 -3.55 -9.59
N ARG A 123 -11.31 -3.90 -9.54
CA ARG A 123 -10.77 -5.24 -9.75
C ARG A 123 -9.91 -5.65 -8.57
N MET A 124 -10.23 -6.81 -7.99
CA MET A 124 -9.42 -7.41 -6.93
C MET A 124 -8.17 -8.08 -7.49
N VAL A 125 -7.07 -8.00 -6.73
CA VAL A 125 -5.79 -8.66 -6.96
C VAL A 125 -5.23 -9.16 -5.62
N ASN A 126 -4.00 -9.74 -5.59
CA ASN A 126 -3.49 -10.36 -4.37
C ASN A 126 -2.51 -9.48 -3.57
N SER A 127 -2.06 -8.37 -4.14
CA SER A 127 -1.08 -7.48 -3.49
C SER A 127 -1.17 -6.05 -4.01
N GLY A 128 -0.59 -5.10 -3.24
CA GLY A 128 -0.43 -3.72 -3.70
C GLY A 128 0.44 -3.60 -4.95
N THR A 129 1.46 -4.46 -5.11
CA THR A 129 2.29 -4.52 -6.33
C THR A 129 1.46 -4.88 -7.55
N GLU A 130 0.59 -5.89 -7.45
CA GLU A 130 -0.31 -6.25 -8.55
C GLU A 130 -1.30 -5.13 -8.85
N ALA A 131 -1.78 -4.42 -7.84
CA ALA A 131 -2.69 -3.29 -8.00
C ALA A 131 -2.04 -2.15 -8.80
N THR A 132 -0.86 -1.70 -8.38
CA THR A 132 -0.13 -0.61 -9.05
C THR A 132 0.35 -1.00 -10.45
N MET A 133 0.87 -2.23 -10.61
CA MET A 133 1.26 -2.80 -11.91
C MET A 133 0.09 -2.77 -12.90
N SER A 134 -1.08 -3.22 -12.45
CA SER A 134 -2.27 -3.32 -13.28
C SER A 134 -2.85 -1.94 -13.60
N ALA A 135 -2.87 -1.02 -12.64
CA ALA A 135 -3.29 0.35 -12.84
C ALA A 135 -2.43 1.09 -13.88
N ILE A 136 -1.10 0.92 -13.82
CA ILE A 136 -0.17 1.49 -14.81
C ILE A 136 -0.38 0.88 -16.19
N ARG A 137 -0.52 -0.45 -16.28
CA ARG A 137 -0.81 -1.10 -17.57
C ARG A 137 -2.12 -0.59 -18.16
N LEU A 138 -3.14 -0.47 -17.33
CA LEU A 138 -4.43 0.08 -17.74
C LEU A 138 -4.31 1.53 -18.21
N ALA A 139 -3.59 2.38 -17.47
CA ALA A 139 -3.36 3.76 -17.84
C ALA A 139 -2.65 3.90 -19.20
N ARG A 140 -1.59 3.11 -19.42
CA ARG A 140 -0.88 3.08 -20.71
C ARG A 140 -1.79 2.60 -21.86
N GLY A 141 -2.56 1.54 -21.64
CA GLY A 141 -3.47 1.00 -22.63
C GLY A 141 -4.61 1.98 -22.99
N PHE A 142 -5.16 2.65 -21.99
CA PHE A 142 -6.25 3.62 -22.18
C PHE A 142 -5.80 4.90 -22.88
N THR A 143 -4.65 5.44 -22.49
CA THR A 143 -4.12 6.70 -23.06
C THR A 143 -3.34 6.49 -24.36
N ASN A 144 -2.95 5.26 -24.68
CA ASN A 144 -2.02 4.92 -25.76
C ASN A 144 -0.69 5.70 -25.66
N LYS A 145 -0.20 5.94 -24.44
CA LYS A 145 1.06 6.61 -24.11
C LYS A 145 1.93 5.72 -23.24
N ASN A 146 3.25 5.99 -23.14
CA ASN A 146 4.20 5.07 -22.54
C ASN A 146 4.77 5.54 -21.20
N LYS A 147 4.99 6.85 -21.04
CA LYS A 147 5.73 7.40 -19.91
C LYS A 147 4.88 7.49 -18.66
N ILE A 148 5.54 7.35 -17.52
CA ILE A 148 4.96 7.55 -16.19
C ILE A 148 5.85 8.49 -15.38
N ILE A 149 5.26 9.34 -14.55
CA ILE A 149 5.96 10.10 -13.52
C ILE A 149 5.65 9.46 -12.17
N LYS A 150 6.68 9.22 -11.35
CA LYS A 150 6.59 8.84 -9.94
C LYS A 150 7.41 9.80 -9.10
N PHE A 151 7.29 9.73 -7.78
CA PHE A 151 7.98 10.64 -6.87
C PHE A 151 9.03 9.92 -6.01
N ASP A 152 10.14 10.62 -5.75
CA ASP A 152 11.20 10.12 -4.89
C ASP A 152 10.67 9.90 -3.47
N GLY A 153 11.09 8.79 -2.86
CA GLY A 153 10.61 8.37 -1.55
C GLY A 153 9.27 7.62 -1.55
N CYS A 154 8.47 7.71 -2.63
CA CYS A 154 7.26 6.90 -2.79
C CYS A 154 7.61 5.46 -3.18
N TYR A 155 6.88 4.51 -2.57
CA TYR A 155 7.00 3.08 -2.85
C TYR A 155 5.69 2.51 -3.40
N HIS A 156 5.77 1.95 -4.60
CA HIS A 156 4.61 1.44 -5.33
C HIS A 156 4.69 -0.07 -5.63
N GLY A 157 5.33 -0.83 -4.75
CA GLY A 157 5.60 -2.26 -5.01
C GLY A 157 6.88 -2.49 -5.80
N HIS A 158 7.06 -3.72 -6.29
CA HIS A 158 8.32 -4.17 -6.86
C HIS A 158 8.21 -4.60 -8.34
N VAL A 159 7.27 -4.03 -9.08
CA VAL A 159 7.23 -4.18 -10.53
C VAL A 159 8.36 -3.38 -11.19
N ASP A 160 8.95 -3.93 -12.25
CA ASP A 160 10.14 -3.37 -12.90
C ASP A 160 10.00 -1.89 -13.25
N SER A 161 8.85 -1.48 -13.79
CA SER A 161 8.58 -0.07 -14.15
C SER A 161 8.54 0.89 -12.95
N LEU A 162 8.48 0.40 -11.73
CA LEU A 162 8.41 1.22 -10.50
C LEU A 162 9.66 1.11 -9.61
N LEU A 163 10.54 0.13 -9.87
CA LEU A 163 11.85 0.01 -9.23
C LEU A 163 12.89 0.88 -9.95
N ILE A 164 12.59 2.16 -10.04
CA ILE A 164 13.37 3.16 -10.75
C ILE A 164 13.70 4.30 -9.76
N LYS A 165 14.93 4.75 -9.76
CA LYS A 165 15.43 5.89 -8.96
C LYS A 165 15.79 7.08 -9.84
N ALA A 166 15.90 8.25 -9.23
CA ALA A 166 16.38 9.45 -9.91
C ALA A 166 17.80 9.22 -10.47
N GLY A 167 18.02 9.66 -11.72
CA GLY A 167 19.36 9.79 -12.27
C GLY A 167 20.04 11.09 -11.79
N SER A 168 21.25 11.35 -12.24
CA SER A 168 21.97 12.59 -11.94
C SER A 168 21.66 13.67 -13.00
N GLY A 169 20.90 14.73 -12.62
CA GLY A 169 20.61 15.91 -13.47
C GLY A 169 19.14 16.15 -13.79
N VAL A 170 18.83 17.34 -14.31
CA VAL A 170 17.46 17.85 -14.53
C VAL A 170 16.67 17.11 -15.65
N SER A 171 17.34 16.32 -16.50
CA SER A 171 16.70 15.56 -17.58
C SER A 171 16.85 14.05 -17.32
N THR A 172 16.27 13.57 -16.25
CA THR A 172 16.60 12.26 -15.73
C THR A 172 15.63 11.20 -16.18
N PHE A 173 15.97 10.52 -17.24
CA PHE A 173 15.47 9.16 -17.47
C PHE A 173 15.84 8.31 -16.24
N GLY A 174 14.85 7.58 -15.71
CA GLY A 174 15.06 6.77 -14.52
C GLY A 174 16.17 5.72 -14.70
N LEU A 175 16.97 5.57 -13.68
CA LEU A 175 17.95 4.48 -13.60
C LEU A 175 17.33 3.30 -12.86
N PRO A 176 17.62 2.04 -13.26
CA PRO A 176 17.20 0.87 -12.50
C PRO A 176 17.67 0.95 -11.04
N ASP A 177 16.75 0.75 -10.09
CA ASP A 177 17.08 0.68 -8.65
C ASP A 177 17.44 -0.76 -8.21
N SER A 178 17.29 -1.70 -9.11
CA SER A 178 17.63 -3.11 -8.90
C SER A 178 18.29 -3.70 -10.14
N PRO A 179 19.32 -4.56 -9.99
CA PRO A 179 19.78 -5.40 -11.08
C PRO A 179 18.63 -6.24 -11.65
N GLY A 180 18.66 -6.49 -12.95
CA GLY A 180 17.65 -7.29 -13.66
C GLY A 180 16.53 -6.47 -14.31
N ILE A 181 16.49 -5.16 -14.10
CA ILE A 181 15.56 -4.28 -14.80
C ILE A 181 16.20 -3.81 -16.11
N PRO A 182 15.60 -4.08 -17.28
CA PRO A 182 16.11 -3.62 -18.55
C PRO A 182 16.10 -2.07 -18.63
N GLU A 183 17.18 -1.48 -19.14
CA GLU A 183 17.26 -0.02 -19.33
C GLU A 183 16.16 0.52 -20.25
N ASP A 184 15.79 -0.26 -21.27
CA ASP A 184 14.70 0.09 -22.17
C ASP A 184 13.34 0.23 -21.46
N LEU A 185 13.12 -0.50 -20.38
CA LEU A 185 11.93 -0.33 -19.56
C LEU A 185 12.06 0.88 -18.62
N ALA A 186 13.23 1.03 -18.02
CA ALA A 186 13.51 2.10 -17.07
C ALA A 186 13.32 3.51 -17.67
N LYS A 187 13.67 3.71 -18.94
CA LYS A 187 13.55 5.00 -19.64
C LYS A 187 12.11 5.55 -19.76
N HIS A 188 11.10 4.71 -19.53
CA HIS A 188 9.70 5.12 -19.54
C HIS A 188 9.20 5.62 -18.16
N THR A 189 10.02 5.56 -17.13
CA THR A 189 9.66 6.02 -15.78
C THR A 189 10.54 7.20 -15.39
N ILE A 190 9.91 8.32 -15.13
CA ILE A 190 10.57 9.56 -14.73
C ILE A 190 10.30 9.77 -13.24
N THR A 191 11.34 10.05 -12.48
CA THR A 191 11.25 10.38 -11.06
C THR A 191 11.25 11.89 -10.86
N CYS A 192 10.49 12.35 -9.88
CA CYS A 192 10.33 13.75 -9.54
C CYS A 192 10.46 13.91 -8.02
N PRO A 193 11.11 14.98 -7.52
CA PRO A 193 11.11 15.27 -6.08
C PRO A 193 9.70 15.41 -5.53
N TYR A 194 9.45 14.79 -4.35
CA TYR A 194 8.15 14.87 -3.69
C TYR A 194 7.92 16.24 -3.05
N ASN A 195 6.71 16.79 -3.18
CA ASN A 195 6.32 18.13 -2.74
C ASN A 195 7.02 19.31 -3.45
N ASP A 196 7.76 19.06 -4.53
CA ASP A 196 8.39 20.11 -5.35
C ASP A 196 7.51 20.39 -6.58
N ILE A 197 6.78 21.50 -6.53
CA ILE A 197 5.84 21.89 -7.58
C ILE A 197 6.58 22.37 -8.83
N GLU A 198 7.68 23.09 -8.67
CA GLU A 198 8.44 23.65 -9.78
C GLU A 198 9.12 22.54 -10.59
N ALA A 199 9.80 21.64 -9.90
CA ALA A 199 10.37 20.45 -10.53
C ALA A 199 9.30 19.58 -11.22
N PHE A 200 8.13 19.41 -10.60
CA PHE A 200 7.04 18.66 -11.22
C PHE A 200 6.59 19.32 -12.54
N ILE A 201 6.39 20.63 -12.56
CA ILE A 201 5.93 21.37 -13.76
C ILE A 201 6.97 21.26 -14.87
N GLU A 202 8.26 21.42 -14.57
CA GLU A 202 9.34 21.29 -15.54
C GLU A 202 9.39 19.89 -16.14
N ILE A 203 9.41 18.85 -15.31
CA ILE A 203 9.44 17.45 -15.72
C ILE A 203 8.19 17.11 -16.54
N PHE A 204 7.00 17.49 -16.06
CA PHE A 204 5.76 17.26 -16.77
C PHE A 204 5.79 17.82 -18.18
N ASN A 205 6.19 19.09 -18.35
CA ASN A 205 6.27 19.74 -19.64
C ASN A 205 7.26 19.07 -20.59
N SER A 206 8.33 18.47 -20.08
CA SER A 206 9.33 17.77 -20.90
C SER A 206 8.84 16.42 -21.46
N VAL A 207 7.78 15.82 -20.86
CA VAL A 207 7.31 14.47 -21.23
C VAL A 207 5.82 14.38 -21.54
N LYS A 208 5.08 15.48 -21.45
CA LYS A 208 3.60 15.50 -21.53
C LYS A 208 3.01 14.84 -22.78
N ASP A 209 3.70 14.88 -23.91
CA ASP A 209 3.18 14.35 -25.17
C ASP A 209 3.06 12.81 -25.14
N ASP A 210 3.93 12.12 -24.40
CA ASP A 210 3.90 10.66 -24.24
C ASP A 210 3.61 10.24 -22.78
N LEU A 211 3.08 11.14 -21.95
CA LEU A 211 2.79 10.86 -20.54
C LEU A 211 1.44 10.15 -20.38
N ALA A 212 1.48 8.86 -20.03
CA ALA A 212 0.30 8.06 -19.74
C ALA A 212 -0.30 8.42 -18.37
N THR A 213 0.52 8.53 -17.35
CA THR A 213 0.04 8.71 -15.97
C THR A 213 1.08 9.30 -15.05
N VAL A 214 0.59 9.95 -14.01
CA VAL A 214 1.34 10.30 -12.79
C VAL A 214 0.85 9.41 -11.67
N ILE A 215 1.75 8.69 -11.00
CA ILE A 215 1.44 7.90 -9.81
C ILE A 215 2.05 8.55 -8.57
N VAL A 216 1.26 8.69 -7.51
CA VAL A 216 1.70 9.31 -6.25
C VAL A 216 1.04 8.66 -5.05
N GLU A 217 1.80 8.44 -3.98
CA GLU A 217 1.22 8.23 -2.64
C GLU A 217 0.79 9.61 -2.12
N PRO A 218 -0.51 9.87 -1.89
CA PRO A 218 -0.93 11.17 -1.32
C PRO A 218 -0.40 11.41 0.09
N ILE A 219 -0.07 10.33 0.81
CA ILE A 219 0.70 10.31 2.05
C ILE A 219 1.77 9.23 1.89
N ALA A 220 3.01 9.64 1.71
CA ALA A 220 4.11 8.72 1.42
C ALA A 220 4.55 7.94 2.66
N GLY A 221 4.13 6.68 2.74
CA GLY A 221 4.31 5.84 3.92
C GLY A 221 5.77 5.49 4.20
N ASN A 222 6.51 5.06 3.18
CA ASN A 222 7.85 4.50 3.36
C ASN A 222 8.96 5.51 3.70
N MET A 223 8.74 6.78 3.45
CA MET A 223 9.70 7.84 3.85
C MET A 223 9.33 8.55 5.15
N GLY A 224 8.48 7.91 6.00
CA GLY A 224 8.14 8.42 7.32
C GLY A 224 6.77 9.11 7.41
N PHE A 225 5.79 8.66 6.62
CA PHE A 225 4.43 9.22 6.57
C PHE A 225 4.39 10.71 6.22
N VAL A 226 5.14 11.09 5.19
CA VAL A 226 5.19 12.47 4.70
C VAL A 226 3.93 12.77 3.88
N PRO A 227 3.07 13.71 4.31
CA PRO A 227 1.91 14.10 3.53
C PRO A 227 2.30 14.94 2.31
N GLY A 228 1.65 14.71 1.19
CA GLY A 228 1.66 15.64 0.07
C GLY A 228 0.98 16.96 0.48
N THR A 229 1.57 18.10 0.13
CA THR A 229 0.85 19.35 0.35
C THR A 229 -0.39 19.41 -0.55
N LYS A 230 -1.48 20.01 -0.06
CA LYS A 230 -2.70 20.14 -0.87
C LYS A 230 -2.43 20.83 -2.20
N LYS A 231 -1.58 21.88 -2.19
CA LYS A 231 -1.18 22.60 -3.40
C LYS A 231 -0.43 21.71 -4.39
N PHE A 232 0.48 20.87 -3.92
CA PHE A 232 1.22 19.92 -4.75
C PHE A 232 0.29 18.91 -5.43
N LEU A 233 -0.55 18.23 -4.64
CA LEU A 233 -1.49 17.23 -5.18
C LEU A 233 -2.52 17.85 -6.12
N GLN A 234 -3.01 19.06 -5.82
CA GLN A 234 -3.92 19.79 -6.69
C GLN A 234 -3.25 20.21 -8.02
N THR A 235 -1.96 20.58 -7.96
CA THR A 235 -1.18 20.89 -9.18
C THR A 235 -1.07 19.66 -10.05
N ILE A 236 -0.73 18.49 -9.48
CA ILE A 236 -0.67 17.24 -10.24
C ILE A 236 -2.03 16.95 -10.90
N ARG A 237 -3.14 17.05 -10.14
CA ARG A 237 -4.49 16.84 -10.69
C ARG A 237 -4.79 17.75 -11.88
N THR A 238 -4.53 19.05 -11.71
CA THR A 238 -4.79 20.06 -12.76
C THR A 238 -4.00 19.77 -14.03
N TYR A 239 -2.73 19.46 -13.91
CA TYR A 239 -1.85 19.19 -15.05
C TYR A 239 -2.21 17.87 -15.76
N THR A 240 -2.49 16.82 -15.03
CA THR A 240 -2.89 15.53 -15.62
C THR A 240 -4.23 15.65 -16.37
N GLU A 241 -5.18 16.34 -15.79
CA GLU A 241 -6.49 16.57 -16.41
C GLU A 241 -6.39 17.39 -17.70
N SER A 242 -5.62 18.49 -17.69
CA SER A 242 -5.43 19.35 -18.86
C SER A 242 -4.69 18.66 -20.02
N ASN A 243 -3.92 17.62 -19.74
CA ASN A 243 -3.11 16.88 -20.72
C ASN A 243 -3.72 15.55 -21.17
N ASN A 244 -4.89 15.18 -20.68
CA ASN A 244 -5.46 13.84 -20.88
C ASN A 244 -4.49 12.71 -20.48
N SER A 245 -3.70 12.93 -19.43
CA SER A 245 -2.94 11.92 -18.72
C SER A 245 -3.72 11.50 -17.47
N LEU A 246 -3.53 10.28 -16.99
CA LEU A 246 -4.24 9.83 -15.80
C LEU A 246 -3.49 10.16 -14.51
N LEU A 247 -4.23 10.42 -13.45
CA LEU A 247 -3.72 10.48 -12.09
C LEU A 247 -4.05 9.18 -11.37
N ILE A 248 -3.02 8.50 -10.85
CA ILE A 248 -3.16 7.33 -9.98
C ILE A 248 -2.79 7.75 -8.57
N PHE A 249 -3.73 7.61 -7.62
CA PHE A 249 -3.39 7.63 -6.20
C PHE A 249 -3.06 6.21 -5.73
N ASP A 250 -1.84 6.02 -5.26
CA ASP A 250 -1.47 4.82 -4.53
C ASP A 250 -1.92 4.99 -3.08
N GLU A 251 -3.08 4.45 -2.78
CA GLU A 251 -3.66 4.40 -1.45
C GLU A 251 -3.52 3.02 -0.79
N VAL A 252 -2.54 2.24 -1.21
CA VAL A 252 -2.23 0.94 -0.59
C VAL A 252 -1.90 1.12 0.90
N MET A 253 -1.30 2.26 1.31
CA MET A 253 -1.07 2.59 2.71
C MET A 253 -2.19 3.41 3.33
N SER A 254 -2.69 4.43 2.64
CA SER A 254 -3.61 5.43 3.19
C SER A 254 -5.09 5.03 3.07
N GLY A 255 -5.46 4.21 2.09
CA GLY A 255 -6.85 3.77 1.89
C GLY A 255 -7.42 3.04 3.10
N PHE A 256 -8.59 3.46 3.55
CA PHE A 256 -9.27 2.98 4.76
C PHE A 256 -8.44 3.09 6.05
N ARG A 257 -7.27 3.74 6.00
CA ARG A 257 -6.43 3.93 7.17
C ARG A 257 -6.51 5.34 7.73
N VAL A 258 -6.44 6.36 6.88
CA VAL A 258 -6.44 7.77 7.31
C VAL A 258 -7.86 8.35 7.39
N SER A 259 -8.77 7.82 6.61
CA SER A 259 -10.22 8.04 6.64
C SER A 259 -10.92 6.89 5.93
N LEU A 260 -12.24 6.84 5.99
CA LEU A 260 -13.02 5.80 5.29
C LEU A 260 -12.85 5.90 3.77
N GLY A 261 -12.84 7.11 3.22
CA GLY A 261 -12.62 7.36 1.80
C GLY A 261 -11.15 7.52 1.41
N GLY A 262 -10.21 7.25 2.33
CA GLY A 262 -8.77 7.39 2.08
C GLY A 262 -8.28 8.83 2.06
N ALA A 263 -7.04 9.04 1.62
CA ALA A 263 -6.45 10.37 1.55
C ALA A 263 -7.16 11.27 0.51
N GLN A 264 -7.72 10.70 -0.54
CA GLN A 264 -8.48 11.46 -1.55
C GLN A 264 -9.70 12.19 -0.95
N GLU A 265 -10.32 11.61 0.08
CA GLU A 265 -11.40 12.27 0.84
C GLU A 265 -10.85 13.47 1.62
N ILE A 266 -9.74 13.30 2.35
CA ILE A 266 -9.10 14.35 3.17
C ILE A 266 -8.68 15.54 2.30
N TYR A 267 -8.07 15.28 1.16
CA TYR A 267 -7.60 16.32 0.23
C TYR A 267 -8.71 16.90 -0.65
N ASN A 268 -9.86 16.23 -0.76
CA ASN A 268 -10.92 16.50 -1.72
C ASN A 268 -10.37 16.54 -3.17
N ILE A 269 -9.59 15.50 -3.54
CA ILE A 269 -9.02 15.33 -4.87
C ILE A 269 -9.38 13.93 -5.36
N LYS A 270 -10.07 13.83 -6.49
CA LYS A 270 -10.43 12.56 -7.12
C LYS A 270 -9.40 12.18 -8.17
N PRO A 271 -8.61 11.10 -7.98
CA PRO A 271 -7.78 10.54 -9.04
C PRO A 271 -8.64 9.84 -10.10
N ASP A 272 -8.02 9.48 -11.22
CA ASP A 272 -8.66 8.68 -12.26
C ASP A 272 -8.65 7.19 -11.93
N LEU A 273 -7.58 6.73 -11.26
CA LEU A 273 -7.41 5.39 -10.74
C LEU A 273 -6.87 5.44 -9.29
N THR A 274 -7.26 4.47 -8.50
CA THR A 274 -6.80 4.27 -7.12
C THR A 274 -6.31 2.84 -6.93
N ALA A 275 -5.11 2.66 -6.39
CA ALA A 275 -4.60 1.38 -5.92
C ALA A 275 -4.86 1.23 -4.42
N LEU A 276 -5.35 0.07 -4.01
CA LEU A 276 -5.67 -0.29 -2.62
C LEU A 276 -4.99 -1.59 -2.22
N GLY A 277 -4.82 -1.81 -0.93
CA GLY A 277 -4.25 -3.03 -0.37
C GLY A 277 -4.29 -3.02 1.15
N LYS A 278 -3.39 -3.77 1.77
CA LYS A 278 -3.18 -3.77 3.23
C LYS A 278 -4.48 -3.85 4.05
N VAL A 279 -5.06 -2.72 4.45
CA VAL A 279 -6.26 -2.66 5.30
C VAL A 279 -7.42 -3.46 4.70
N ILE A 280 -7.68 -3.35 3.40
CA ILE A 280 -8.83 -4.01 2.75
C ILE A 280 -8.81 -5.55 2.83
N GLY A 281 -7.69 -6.15 3.25
CA GLY A 281 -7.55 -7.60 3.39
C GLY A 281 -7.85 -8.16 4.77
N GLY A 282 -8.07 -7.32 5.78
CA GLY A 282 -8.28 -7.80 7.15
C GLY A 282 -7.13 -8.66 7.69
N GLY A 283 -5.91 -8.47 7.18
CA GLY A 283 -4.71 -9.25 7.51
C GLY A 283 -4.36 -10.35 6.51
N LEU A 284 -5.21 -10.62 5.52
CA LEU A 284 -4.94 -11.59 4.45
C LEU A 284 -4.38 -10.91 3.18
N PRO A 285 -3.66 -11.66 2.32
CA PRO A 285 -3.12 -11.13 1.07
C PRO A 285 -4.24 -10.66 0.13
N VAL A 286 -4.26 -9.36 -0.14
CA VAL A 286 -5.21 -8.73 -1.07
C VAL A 286 -4.65 -7.39 -1.56
N GLY A 287 -5.02 -7.04 -2.75
CA GLY A 287 -4.95 -5.71 -3.31
C GLY A 287 -6.16 -5.46 -4.20
N ALA A 288 -6.34 -4.25 -4.63
CA ALA A 288 -7.36 -3.88 -5.60
C ALA A 288 -6.92 -2.62 -6.36
N PHE A 289 -7.44 -2.44 -7.54
CA PHE A 289 -7.38 -1.16 -8.25
C PHE A 289 -8.73 -0.86 -8.86
N GLY A 290 -9.09 0.40 -8.85
CA GLY A 290 -10.38 0.85 -9.34
C GLY A 290 -10.33 2.32 -9.74
N GLY A 291 -11.41 2.83 -10.29
CA GLY A 291 -11.51 4.22 -10.72
C GLY A 291 -12.72 4.46 -11.59
N LYS A 292 -12.62 5.46 -12.47
CA LYS A 292 -13.68 5.81 -13.40
C LYS A 292 -14.13 4.63 -14.25
N LYS A 293 -15.42 4.45 -14.40
CA LYS A 293 -16.03 3.34 -15.15
C LYS A 293 -15.51 3.24 -16.58
N GLU A 294 -15.36 4.35 -17.26
CA GLU A 294 -14.87 4.40 -18.64
C GLU A 294 -13.44 3.84 -18.78
N ILE A 295 -12.58 4.11 -17.79
CA ILE A 295 -11.21 3.59 -17.77
C ILE A 295 -11.21 2.12 -17.42
N MET A 296 -11.95 1.73 -16.38
CA MET A 296 -12.03 0.34 -15.93
C MET A 296 -12.65 -0.60 -16.95
N ASN A 297 -13.55 -0.10 -17.81
CA ASN A 297 -14.12 -0.87 -18.91
C ASN A 297 -13.10 -1.18 -20.02
N TYR A 298 -11.93 -0.54 -20.00
CA TYR A 298 -10.84 -0.88 -20.91
C TYR A 298 -10.06 -2.13 -20.50
N LEU A 299 -10.42 -2.70 -19.34
CA LEU A 299 -9.84 -3.93 -18.80
C LEU A 299 -10.61 -5.16 -19.32
N ALA A 300 -9.90 -6.22 -19.68
CA ALA A 300 -10.49 -7.50 -20.09
C ALA A 300 -11.41 -8.08 -18.96
N PRO A 301 -12.55 -8.71 -19.32
CA PRO A 301 -12.99 -9.09 -20.66
C PRO A 301 -13.74 -8.00 -21.45
N GLU A 302 -14.06 -6.84 -20.85
CA GLU A 302 -14.79 -5.75 -21.53
C GLU A 302 -13.90 -5.02 -22.53
N GLY A 303 -12.62 -4.81 -22.21
CA GLY A 303 -11.65 -4.09 -23.04
C GLY A 303 -10.40 -4.92 -23.37
N PRO A 304 -9.43 -4.32 -24.07
CA PRO A 304 -8.27 -5.04 -24.59
C PRO A 304 -7.14 -5.26 -23.56
N VAL A 305 -7.14 -4.54 -22.44
CA VAL A 305 -6.04 -4.62 -21.48
C VAL A 305 -6.18 -5.85 -20.60
N TYR A 306 -5.21 -6.74 -20.68
CA TYR A 306 -5.25 -8.01 -19.95
C TYR A 306 -4.74 -7.89 -18.51
N GLN A 307 -5.48 -8.47 -17.58
CA GLN A 307 -5.11 -8.72 -16.20
C GLN A 307 -5.82 -9.98 -15.72
N ALA A 308 -5.12 -10.83 -14.96
CA ALA A 308 -5.68 -12.05 -14.35
C ALA A 308 -4.95 -12.39 -13.06
N GLY A 309 -5.59 -13.18 -12.21
CA GLY A 309 -5.02 -13.71 -10.98
C GLY A 309 -5.85 -14.88 -10.46
N THR A 310 -5.25 -16.07 -10.35
CA THR A 310 -5.94 -17.28 -9.91
C THR A 310 -6.62 -17.14 -8.55
N LEU A 311 -5.99 -16.44 -7.62
CA LEU A 311 -6.48 -16.25 -6.26
C LEU A 311 -7.06 -14.85 -6.02
N SER A 312 -7.16 -14.01 -7.07
CA SER A 312 -7.78 -12.69 -6.96
C SER A 312 -9.24 -12.83 -6.57
N GLY A 313 -9.66 -12.15 -5.51
CA GLY A 313 -11.02 -12.29 -4.99
C GLY A 313 -11.29 -13.60 -4.26
N ASN A 314 -10.25 -14.28 -3.76
CA ASN A 314 -10.45 -15.55 -3.04
C ASN A 314 -11.37 -15.36 -1.81
N PRO A 315 -12.21 -16.35 -1.52
CA PRO A 315 -13.28 -16.18 -0.53
C PRO A 315 -12.77 -15.92 0.89
N LEU A 316 -11.59 -16.42 1.28
CA LEU A 316 -11.04 -16.14 2.60
C LEU A 316 -10.67 -14.67 2.76
N ALA A 317 -9.94 -14.09 1.79
CA ALA A 317 -9.57 -12.69 1.82
C ALA A 317 -10.80 -11.79 1.70
N MET A 318 -11.80 -12.17 0.89
CA MET A 318 -13.05 -11.42 0.77
C MET A 318 -13.86 -11.45 2.07
N ALA A 319 -13.99 -12.59 2.74
CA ALA A 319 -14.67 -12.68 4.03
C ALA A 319 -14.01 -11.85 5.12
N ALA A 320 -12.68 -11.88 5.21
CA ALA A 320 -11.91 -11.06 6.15
C ALA A 320 -12.03 -9.57 5.83
N GLY A 321 -11.88 -9.20 4.55
CA GLY A 321 -11.99 -7.84 4.07
C GLY A 321 -13.38 -7.24 4.27
N ALA A 322 -14.43 -7.94 3.86
CA ALA A 322 -15.82 -7.51 4.07
C ALA A 322 -16.11 -7.26 5.55
N THR A 323 -15.68 -8.18 6.41
CA THR A 323 -15.88 -8.04 7.86
C THR A 323 -15.15 -6.80 8.40
N LEU A 324 -13.89 -6.59 8.02
CA LEU A 324 -13.13 -5.41 8.44
C LEU A 324 -13.77 -4.12 7.94
N LEU A 325 -14.14 -4.04 6.65
CA LEU A 325 -14.74 -2.83 6.08
C LEU A 325 -16.08 -2.49 6.75
N ASN A 326 -16.93 -3.49 6.99
CA ASN A 326 -18.17 -3.28 7.74
C ASN A 326 -17.92 -2.77 9.17
N LEU A 327 -16.91 -3.28 9.86
CA LEU A 327 -16.53 -2.79 11.18
C LEU A 327 -16.05 -1.33 11.13
N LEU A 328 -15.25 -0.95 10.14
CA LEU A 328 -14.79 0.44 9.96
C LEU A 328 -15.95 1.39 9.67
N ILE A 329 -16.90 0.98 8.83
CA ILE A 329 -18.10 1.77 8.53
C ILE A 329 -18.96 1.93 9.78
N ALA A 330 -19.21 0.84 10.52
CA ALA A 330 -20.09 0.88 11.70
C ALA A 330 -19.48 1.63 12.88
N GLN A 331 -18.17 1.49 13.12
CA GLN A 331 -17.49 2.04 14.30
C GLN A 331 -16.93 3.44 14.04
N ASN A 332 -16.59 3.76 12.81
CA ASN A 332 -15.92 5.01 12.40
C ASN A 332 -14.77 5.43 13.35
N PRO A 333 -13.69 4.65 13.45
CA PRO A 333 -12.69 4.81 14.50
C PRO A 333 -11.77 6.03 14.31
N TYR A 334 -11.84 6.72 13.18
CA TYR A 334 -10.84 7.71 12.75
C TYR A 334 -10.70 8.88 13.72
N LYS A 335 -11.80 9.42 14.23
CA LYS A 335 -11.76 10.49 15.22
C LYS A 335 -11.03 10.06 16.51
N VAL A 336 -11.33 8.86 17.00
CA VAL A 336 -10.69 8.31 18.21
C VAL A 336 -9.20 8.06 17.97
N LEU A 337 -8.83 7.59 16.76
CA LEU A 337 -7.43 7.40 16.40
C LEU A 337 -6.67 8.73 16.33
N GLU A 338 -7.28 9.77 15.79
CA GLU A 338 -6.70 11.11 15.74
C GLU A 338 -6.50 11.70 17.14
N GLU A 339 -7.51 11.59 18.02
CA GLU A 339 -7.42 12.05 19.41
C GLU A 339 -6.29 11.34 20.17
N LYS A 340 -6.15 10.01 20.00
CA LYS A 340 -5.06 9.24 20.62
C LYS A 340 -3.69 9.59 20.05
N ALA A 341 -3.59 9.80 18.73
CA ALA A 341 -2.35 10.21 18.08
C ALA A 341 -1.92 11.60 18.57
N LYS A 342 -2.86 12.53 18.71
CA LYS A 342 -2.60 13.87 19.26
C LYS A 342 -2.10 13.80 20.71
N LEU A 343 -2.78 13.03 21.56
CA LEU A 343 -2.36 12.85 22.96
C LEU A 343 -0.92 12.32 23.02
N MET A 344 -0.61 11.28 22.24
CA MET A 344 0.74 10.71 22.21
C MET A 344 1.79 11.74 21.72
N LEU A 345 1.45 12.53 20.70
CA LEU A 345 2.33 13.58 20.18
C LEU A 345 2.59 14.68 21.20
N ASP A 346 1.56 15.10 21.91
CA ASP A 346 1.67 16.16 22.93
C ASP A 346 2.54 15.69 24.10
N GLU A 347 2.36 14.47 24.60
CA GLU A 347 3.22 13.84 25.61
C GLU A 347 4.68 13.69 25.14
N MET A 348 4.91 13.36 23.88
CA MET A 348 6.27 13.23 23.32
C MET A 348 6.99 14.57 23.17
N LYS A 349 6.27 15.71 23.05
CA LYS A 349 6.88 17.04 23.00
C LYS A 349 7.38 17.54 24.36
N GLU A 350 6.88 16.95 25.44
CA GLU A 350 7.27 17.31 26.81
C GLU A 350 8.55 16.54 27.29
N ILE A 351 9.02 15.57 26.50
CA ILE A 351 10.24 14.79 26.76
C ILE A 351 11.42 15.40 26.00
#